data_e5325634024605b75c6254f3391e45ab
#
_entry.id   e5325634024605b75c6254f3391e45ab
#
_cell.length_a   1.000
_cell.length_b   1.000
_cell.length_c   1.000
_cell.angle_alpha   90.00
_cell.angle_beta   90.00
_cell.angle_gamma   90.00
#
_symmetry.space_group_name_H-M   'P 1'
#
loop_
_entity.id
_entity.type
_entity.pdbx_description
1 polymer ?
#
loop_
_entity_poly.entity_id
_entity_poly.type
_entity_poly.pdbx_seq_one_letter_code
_entity_poly.pdbx_strand_id
1 'polypeptide(L)'
;VLPHLEIRRVGRDFYIYSVRAGRANAGRCEDPIDSLERCLNDAGDSLGHYFPSVSVSLDGQDLGSYSVRRLQQNPVGLAAELLVKAAPGRTLS
;
A
#
# COMPACT_ATOMS: atom_id res chain seq x y z
N VAL A 1 7.16 16.21 -3.74
CA VAL A 1 6.79 15.05 -4.54
C VAL A 1 6.09 14.03 -3.69
N LEU A 2 4.94 13.58 -4.13
CA LEU A 2 4.17 12.57 -3.42
C LEU A 2 4.71 11.19 -3.80
N PRO A 3 5.18 10.40 -2.84
CA PRO A 3 5.63 9.05 -3.17
C PRO A 3 4.45 8.17 -3.55
N HIS A 4 4.73 7.12 -4.30
CA HIS A 4 3.73 6.18 -4.75
C HIS A 4 4.06 4.78 -4.21
N LEU A 5 3.11 4.19 -3.50
CA LEU A 5 3.23 2.84 -3.00
C LEU A 5 2.40 1.93 -3.89
N GLU A 6 3.08 1.03 -4.57
CA GLU A 6 2.42 0.05 -5.43
C GLU A 6 2.46 -1.29 -4.72
N ILE A 7 1.28 -1.87 -4.49
CA ILE A 7 1.14 -3.16 -3.84
C ILE A 7 0.61 -4.15 -4.84
N ARG A 8 1.19 -5.35 -4.85
CA ARG A 8 0.74 -6.42 -5.73
C ARG A 8 0.41 -7.65 -4.91
N ARG A 9 -0.69 -8.28 -5.25
CA ARG A 9 -1.06 -9.53 -4.65
C ARG A 9 -0.43 -10.66 -5.46
N VAL A 10 0.45 -11.42 -4.83
CA VAL A 10 1.20 -12.47 -5.53
C VAL A 10 0.75 -13.88 -5.15
N GLY A 11 -0.26 -13.99 -4.30
CA GLY A 11 -0.79 -15.27 -3.88
C GLY A 11 -2.10 -15.03 -3.17
N ARG A 12 -2.69 -16.07 -2.61
CA ARG A 12 -3.98 -15.92 -1.95
C ARG A 12 -3.94 -14.90 -0.84
N ASP A 13 -2.91 -14.95 0.01
CA ASP A 13 -2.77 -14.03 1.13
C ASP A 13 -1.40 -13.40 1.18
N PHE A 14 -0.71 -13.32 0.04
CA PHE A 14 0.64 -12.79 -0.01
C PHE A 14 0.70 -11.55 -0.87
N TYR A 15 1.47 -10.56 -0.42
CA TYR A 15 1.60 -9.28 -1.08
C TYR A 15 3.06 -8.86 -1.15
N ILE A 16 3.41 -8.15 -2.21
CA ILE A 16 4.68 -7.46 -2.30
C ILE A 16 4.40 -5.99 -2.57
N TYR A 17 5.37 -5.13 -2.31
CA TYR A 17 5.20 -3.70 -2.58
C TYR A 17 6.48 -3.09 -3.09
N SER A 18 6.32 -1.96 -3.77
CA SER A 18 7.45 -1.09 -4.11
C SER A 18 7.03 0.35 -3.87
N VAL A 19 8.01 1.18 -3.53
CA VAL A 19 7.77 2.60 -3.27
C VAL A 19 8.62 3.41 -4.23
N ARG A 20 7.99 4.36 -4.89
CA ARG A 20 8.67 5.29 -5.78
C ARG A 20 8.49 6.70 -5.28
N ALA A 21 9.53 7.49 -5.36
CA ALA A 21 9.49 8.91 -5.03
C ALA A 21 10.14 9.64 -6.20
N GLY A 22 9.30 10.21 -7.06
CA GLY A 22 9.80 10.81 -8.28
C GLY A 22 10.34 9.74 -9.21
N ARG A 23 11.60 9.85 -9.59
CA ARG A 23 12.24 8.88 -10.48
C ARG A 23 12.97 7.79 -9.74
N ALA A 24 13.07 7.89 -8.43
CA ALA A 24 13.84 6.95 -7.64
C ALA A 24 12.95 5.88 -7.04
N ASN A 25 13.51 4.69 -6.86
CA ASN A 25 12.87 3.67 -6.05
C ASN A 25 13.26 3.93 -4.62
N ALA A 26 12.30 4.24 -3.77
CA ALA A 26 12.56 4.54 -2.39
C ALA A 26 12.57 3.28 -1.52
N GLY A 27 11.97 2.22 -1.97
CA GLY A 27 11.97 0.96 -1.24
C GLY A 27 11.29 -0.14 -2.04
N ARG A 28 11.61 -1.39 -1.71
CA ARG A 28 11.05 -2.52 -2.41
C ARG A 28 11.09 -3.73 -1.49
N CYS A 29 10.01 -4.46 -1.45
CA CYS A 29 9.95 -5.71 -0.72
C CYS A 29 9.86 -6.85 -1.72
N GLU A 30 10.87 -7.71 -1.74
CA GLU A 30 10.91 -8.82 -2.67
C GLU A 30 10.30 -10.07 -2.08
N ASP A 31 10.30 -10.18 -0.76
CA ASP A 31 9.73 -11.34 -0.10
C ASP A 31 8.25 -11.11 0.14
N PRO A 32 7.39 -12.08 -0.22
CA PRO A 32 5.97 -11.92 0.01
C PRO A 32 5.63 -11.74 1.48
N ILE A 33 4.72 -10.83 1.74
CA ILE A 33 4.23 -10.55 3.09
C ILE A 33 2.85 -11.17 3.23
N ASP A 34 2.60 -11.85 4.33
CA ASP A 34 1.43 -12.71 4.49
C ASP A 34 0.14 -11.97 4.83
N SER A 35 0.13 -10.65 4.81
CA SER A 35 -1.11 -9.89 4.97
C SER A 35 -0.94 -8.49 4.42
N LEU A 36 -2.05 -7.89 4.00
CA LEU A 36 -2.03 -6.53 3.49
C LEU A 36 -1.69 -5.54 4.61
N GLU A 37 -2.20 -5.78 5.80
CA GLU A 37 -1.94 -4.89 6.93
C GLU A 37 -0.46 -4.86 7.30
N ARG A 38 0.21 -5.99 7.24
CA ARG A 38 1.66 -6.03 7.50
C ARG A 38 2.43 -5.33 6.38
N CYS A 39 1.96 -5.49 5.16
CA CYS A 39 2.55 -4.81 4.02
C CYS A 39 2.47 -3.28 4.18
N LEU A 40 1.30 -2.80 4.60
CA LEU A 40 1.10 -1.37 4.83
C LEU A 40 1.97 -0.86 5.98
N ASN A 41 2.06 -1.63 7.05
CA ASN A 41 2.87 -1.25 8.20
C ASN A 41 4.35 -1.17 7.81
N ASP A 42 4.83 -2.15 7.08
CA ASP A 42 6.22 -2.19 6.65
C ASP A 42 6.53 -1.01 5.70
N ALA A 43 5.65 -0.73 4.77
CA ALA A 43 5.80 0.40 3.87
C ALA A 43 5.75 1.72 4.63
N GLY A 44 4.85 1.84 5.59
CA GLY A 44 4.74 3.04 6.42
C GLY A 44 6.00 3.31 7.21
N ASP A 45 6.61 2.25 7.71
CA ASP A 45 7.86 2.35 8.44
C ASP A 45 8.98 2.88 7.54
N SER A 46 9.03 2.42 6.30
CA SER A 46 10.02 2.88 5.34
C SER A 46 9.80 4.34 4.94
N LEU A 47 8.55 4.77 4.86
CA LEU A 47 8.21 6.11 4.42
C LEU A 47 8.19 7.14 5.54
N GLY A 48 8.00 6.68 6.76
CA GLY A 48 7.65 7.55 7.89
C GLY A 48 8.64 8.63 8.24
N HIS A 49 9.91 8.48 7.84
CA HIS A 49 10.92 9.47 8.14
C HIS A 49 11.06 10.53 7.04
N TYR A 50 10.41 10.30 5.90
CA TYR A 50 10.66 11.15 4.74
C TYR A 50 9.41 11.80 4.17
N PHE A 51 8.26 11.19 4.32
CA PHE A 51 7.06 11.65 3.64
C PHE A 51 5.85 11.66 4.57
N PRO A 52 5.01 12.71 4.50
CA PRO A 52 3.79 12.75 5.30
C PRO A 52 2.64 11.97 4.69
N SER A 53 2.63 11.80 3.38
CA SER A 53 1.55 11.14 2.66
C SER A 53 2.09 10.28 1.54
N VAL A 54 1.26 9.36 1.07
CA VAL A 54 1.65 8.45 -0.01
C VAL A 54 0.42 8.13 -0.85
N SER A 55 0.63 8.03 -2.16
CA SER A 55 -0.39 7.53 -3.07
C SER A 55 -0.31 6.01 -3.11
N VAL A 56 -1.43 5.33 -3.04
CA VAL A 56 -1.47 3.87 -2.93
C VAL A 56 -2.19 3.27 -4.12
N SER A 57 -1.62 2.21 -4.69
CA SER A 57 -2.31 1.39 -5.69
C SER A 57 -2.20 -0.09 -5.30
N LEU A 58 -3.20 -0.85 -5.68
CA LEU A 58 -3.24 -2.29 -5.42
C LEU A 58 -3.57 -2.99 -6.73
N ASP A 59 -2.66 -3.87 -7.16
CA ASP A 59 -2.79 -4.61 -8.43
C ASP A 59 -3.05 -3.69 -9.61
N GLY A 60 -2.39 -2.54 -9.61
CA GLY A 60 -2.50 -1.56 -10.69
C GLY A 60 -3.68 -0.61 -10.57
N GLN A 61 -4.51 -0.79 -9.57
CA GLN A 61 -5.67 0.09 -9.36
C GLN A 61 -5.31 1.19 -8.35
N ASP A 62 -5.45 2.44 -8.78
CA ASP A 62 -5.17 3.58 -7.92
C ASP A 62 -6.28 3.74 -6.89
N LEU A 63 -5.90 3.69 -5.63
CA LEU A 63 -6.87 3.75 -4.52
C LEU A 63 -6.85 5.10 -3.78
N GLY A 64 -6.08 6.05 -4.26
CA GLY A 64 -6.00 7.37 -3.66
C GLY A 64 -4.78 7.56 -2.79
N SER A 65 -4.73 8.66 -2.07
CA SER A 65 -3.61 8.98 -1.20
C SER A 65 -4.03 8.92 0.26
N TYR A 66 -3.07 8.58 1.11
CA TYR A 66 -3.32 8.39 2.54
C TYR A 66 -2.13 8.94 3.31
N SER A 67 -2.36 9.30 4.59
CA SER A 67 -1.25 9.73 5.41
C SER A 67 -0.40 8.51 5.76
N VAL A 68 0.92 8.71 5.78
CA VAL A 68 1.85 7.66 6.17
C VAL A 68 1.59 7.23 7.61
N ARG A 69 1.14 8.17 8.43
CA ARG A 69 0.79 7.87 9.81
C ARG A 69 -0.32 6.81 9.90
N ARG A 70 -1.27 6.81 8.97
CA ARG A 70 -2.31 5.78 8.95
C ARG A 70 -1.74 4.40 8.67
N LEU A 71 -0.75 4.33 7.79
CA LEU A 71 -0.08 3.06 7.51
C LEU A 71 0.63 2.53 8.74
N GLN A 72 1.19 3.43 9.54
CA GLN A 72 1.93 3.04 10.73
C GLN A 72 1.04 2.74 11.93
N GLN A 73 0.00 3.53 12.12
CA GLN A 73 -0.80 3.46 13.34
C GLN A 73 -2.07 2.63 13.20
N ASN A 74 -2.62 2.57 12.00
CA ASN A 74 -3.85 1.82 11.79
C ASN A 74 -3.83 1.03 10.48
N PRO A 75 -2.84 0.16 10.31
CA PRO A 75 -2.74 -0.61 9.07
C PRO A 75 -3.92 -1.58 8.89
N VAL A 76 -4.49 -2.08 9.98
CA VAL A 76 -5.62 -3.01 9.89
C VAL A 76 -6.85 -2.32 9.31
N GLY A 77 -7.19 -1.16 9.84
CA GLY A 77 -8.34 -0.40 9.33
C GLY A 77 -8.13 0.05 7.91
N LEU A 78 -6.90 0.50 7.60
CA LEU A 78 -6.60 0.93 6.24
C LEU A 78 -6.63 -0.23 5.26
N ALA A 79 -6.10 -1.39 5.65
CA ALA A 79 -6.14 -2.58 4.80
C ALA A 79 -7.57 -2.95 4.46
N ALA A 80 -8.46 -2.93 5.43
CA ALA A 80 -9.87 -3.23 5.20
C ALA A 80 -10.50 -2.24 4.22
N GLU A 81 -10.17 -0.96 4.38
CA GLU A 81 -10.68 0.08 3.49
C GLU A 81 -10.18 -0.11 2.07
N LEU A 82 -8.90 -0.43 1.90
CA LEU A 82 -8.33 -0.64 0.58
C LEU A 82 -8.94 -1.86 -0.11
N LEU A 83 -9.16 -2.93 0.63
CA LEU A 83 -9.75 -4.12 0.06
C LEU A 83 -11.18 -3.88 -0.42
N VAL A 84 -11.94 -3.08 0.30
CA VAL A 84 -13.28 -2.70 -0.11
C VAL A 84 -13.23 -1.86 -1.38
N LYS A 85 -12.33 -0.91 -1.47
CA LYS A 85 -12.21 -0.06 -2.65
C LYS A 85 -11.74 -0.83 -3.86
N ALA A 86 -10.83 -1.79 -3.65
CA ALA A 86 -10.26 -2.54 -4.75
C ALA A 86 -11.13 -3.71 -5.20
N ALA A 87 -12.16 -4.04 -4.49
CA ALA A 87 -12.96 -5.22 -4.79
C ALA A 87 -13.78 -5.01 -6.05
N PRO A 88 -13.43 -5.64 -7.14
CA PRO A 88 -14.16 -5.46 -8.38
C PRO A 88 -15.46 -6.21 -8.33
N GLY A 89 -16.37 -5.82 -9.11
CA GLY A 89 -17.62 -6.53 -9.23
C GLY A 89 -18.62 -6.26 -8.16
N ARG A 90 -18.14 -5.63 -7.05
CA ARG A 90 -19.03 -5.31 -6.05
C ARG A 90 -19.96 -4.33 -6.48
N THR A 91 -19.56 -3.66 -7.42
CA THR A 91 -20.34 -2.59 -7.89
C THR A 91 -21.41 -3.02 -8.73
N LEU A 92 -21.52 -4.03 -8.96
CA LEU A 92 -22.34 -4.42 -9.75
C LEU A 92 -23.46 -4.38 -9.45
N SER A 93 -23.41 -4.30 -8.92
CA SER A 93 -24.38 -4.13 -8.58
C SER A 93 -24.82 -3.38 -8.56
#